data_d2564fc0398f09c4815fd64dd43d6ac5
#
_entry.id   d2564fc0398f09c4815fd64dd43d6ac5
#
_cell.length_a   1.000
_cell.length_b   1.000
_cell.length_c   1.000
_cell.angle_alpha   90.00
_cell.angle_beta   90.00
_cell.angle_gamma   90.00
#
_symmetry.space_group_name_H-M   'P 1'
#
loop_
_entity.id
_entity.type
_entity.pdbx_description
1 polymer ?
#
loop_
_entity_poly.entity_id
_entity_poly.type
_entity_poly.pdbx_seq_one_letter_code
_entity_poly.pdbx_strand_id
1 'polypeptide(L)'
;SAASDVYKRQSLESKYKKKLSSDEYKSLDELEAELNNQTELKNFEKLIGSNESMYQIVEKIKATVAYPPVGLPMLLYGPTGTGKSFMAKLTYEYCVDTGLIDASKNFVQVNCSEYANNPELLTANLFGYKKGAFTGADSDNLGLLHFADGGVLFLDEVHCLNAECQEKLFLYMDQGIYHLVGDNNKWYKSKCRIIFATTEVPQKALLKTFLRRIPVILTIPSLAQRGENEKLELMYNFLKNEEKRINKTILISSNVYELLLNHTFVGNIGELTNTIQASCVSALYKSNSDTLEIHAYDLPDSIRNSIDVSSMIMKKHKLVSLNTLCLLYTSDA
;
A
#
# COMPACT_ATOMS: atom_id res chain seq x y z
N SER A 1 28.71 -1.03 22.29
CA SER A 1 28.94 -0.41 23.61
C SER A 1 27.62 -0.46 24.39
N ALA A 2 27.67 -0.56 25.73
CA ALA A 2 26.50 -0.74 26.59
C ALA A 2 25.34 0.27 26.33
N ALA A 3 25.64 1.48 25.91
CA ALA A 3 24.63 2.50 25.55
C ALA A 3 23.87 2.15 24.26
N SER A 4 24.54 1.59 23.25
CA SER A 4 23.92 1.12 22.01
C SER A 4 22.98 -0.06 22.26
N ASP A 5 23.33 -0.92 23.22
CA ASP A 5 22.57 -2.13 23.53
C ASP A 5 21.31 -1.81 24.35
N VAL A 6 21.38 -0.84 25.25
CA VAL A 6 20.20 -0.34 25.98
C VAL A 6 19.19 0.32 25.02
N TYR A 7 19.68 1.05 24.04
CA TYR A 7 18.84 1.76 23.06
C TYR A 7 18.13 0.80 22.09
N LYS A 8 18.85 -0.20 21.58
CA LYS A 8 18.27 -1.27 20.77
C LYS A 8 17.18 -2.02 21.54
N ARG A 9 17.45 -2.33 22.83
CA ARG A 9 16.50 -3.00 23.71
C ARG A 9 15.23 -2.16 23.92
N GLN A 10 15.35 -0.86 24.19
CA GLN A 10 14.20 0.03 24.39
C GLN A 10 13.35 0.17 23.10
N SER A 11 13.98 0.25 21.93
CA SER A 11 13.29 0.29 20.63
C SER A 11 12.54 -1.02 20.37
N LEU A 12 13.16 -2.17 20.66
CA LEU A 12 12.52 -3.48 20.54
C LEU A 12 11.42 -3.68 21.58
N GLU A 13 11.60 -3.23 22.81
CA GLU A 13 10.58 -3.25 23.87
C GLU A 13 9.38 -2.37 23.53
N SER A 14 9.59 -1.20 22.93
CA SER A 14 8.53 -0.32 22.46
C SER A 14 7.67 -0.98 21.35
N LYS A 15 8.33 -1.66 20.42
CA LYS A 15 7.69 -2.33 19.29
C LYS A 15 6.97 -3.63 19.69
N TYR A 16 7.42 -4.28 20.77
CA TYR A 16 6.95 -5.61 21.17
C TYR A 16 6.56 -5.72 22.65
N LYS A 17 6.09 -4.63 23.26
CA LYS A 17 5.73 -4.47 24.68
C LYS A 17 4.98 -5.63 25.37
N LYS A 18 4.38 -6.54 24.62
CA LYS A 18 3.63 -7.69 25.17
C LYS A 18 4.44 -9.00 25.29
N LYS A 19 5.67 -9.07 24.77
CA LYS A 19 6.44 -10.32 24.67
C LYS A 19 7.76 -10.33 25.45
N LEU A 20 8.16 -9.20 26.03
CA LEU A 20 9.46 -9.07 26.69
C LEU A 20 9.28 -8.97 28.20
N SER A 21 9.56 -10.05 28.92
CA SER A 21 9.99 -9.96 30.31
C SER A 21 11.52 -9.79 30.33
N SER A 22 12.03 -8.88 31.17
CA SER A 22 13.44 -8.48 31.21
C SER A 22 14.43 -9.60 31.55
N ASP A 23 13.94 -10.77 31.98
CA ASP A 23 14.74 -11.87 32.49
C ASP A 23 14.90 -13.05 31.52
N GLU A 24 14.20 -13.06 30.37
CA GLU A 24 14.21 -14.16 29.40
C GLU A 24 15.38 -14.14 28.40
N TYR A 25 16.04 -12.99 28.23
CA TYR A 25 17.06 -12.85 27.18
C TYR A 25 18.41 -12.41 27.77
N LYS A 26 19.43 -13.20 27.46
CA LYS A 26 20.81 -12.97 27.95
C LYS A 26 21.60 -12.00 27.07
N SER A 27 21.22 -11.82 25.81
CA SER A 27 21.86 -10.91 24.87
C SER A 27 20.87 -10.31 23.86
N LEU A 28 21.22 -9.15 23.30
CA LEU A 28 20.47 -8.54 22.20
C LEU A 28 20.43 -9.40 20.95
N ASP A 29 21.50 -10.14 20.69
CA ASP A 29 21.62 -11.02 19.52
C ASP A 29 20.66 -12.21 19.64
N GLU A 30 20.45 -12.75 20.85
CA GLU A 30 19.43 -13.77 21.11
C GLU A 30 18.02 -13.22 20.91
N LEU A 31 17.77 -12.00 21.37
CA LEU A 31 16.48 -11.30 21.18
C LEU A 31 16.21 -11.01 19.70
N GLU A 32 17.22 -10.53 18.97
CA GLU A 32 17.12 -10.29 17.52
C GLU A 32 16.95 -11.60 16.75
N ALA A 33 17.64 -12.69 17.13
CA ALA A 33 17.49 -13.99 16.51
C ALA A 33 16.10 -14.60 16.76
N GLU A 34 15.57 -14.46 17.96
CA GLU A 34 14.24 -14.96 18.31
C GLU A 34 13.11 -14.12 17.70
N LEU A 35 13.28 -12.80 17.60
CA LEU A 35 12.37 -11.91 16.87
C LEU A 35 12.43 -12.13 15.35
N ASN A 36 13.58 -12.46 14.80
CA ASN A 36 13.73 -12.83 13.38
C ASN A 36 13.16 -14.23 13.07
N ASN A 37 13.15 -15.13 14.06
CA ASN A 37 12.50 -16.45 13.95
C ASN A 37 10.99 -16.41 14.26
N GLN A 38 10.49 -15.35 14.85
CA GLN A 38 9.07 -15.20 15.16
C GLN A 38 8.35 -14.37 14.10
N THR A 39 7.69 -15.10 13.21
CA THR A 39 6.53 -14.66 12.44
C THR A 39 6.81 -13.48 11.50
N GLU A 40 6.87 -13.77 10.21
CA GLU A 40 6.62 -12.74 9.19
C GLU A 40 5.40 -11.92 9.60
N LEU A 41 5.54 -10.60 9.58
CA LEU A 41 4.44 -9.67 9.83
C LEU A 41 3.24 -10.06 8.95
N LYS A 42 2.07 -10.25 9.56
CA LYS A 42 0.87 -10.69 8.85
C LYS A 42 -0.03 -9.51 8.52
N ASN A 43 -0.61 -9.55 7.33
CA ASN A 43 -1.62 -8.60 6.86
C ASN A 43 -1.33 -7.14 7.29
N PHE A 44 -2.17 -6.52 8.13
CA PHE A 44 -2.05 -5.12 8.54
C PHE A 44 -0.85 -4.80 9.44
N GLU A 45 -0.16 -5.78 10.01
CA GLU A 45 1.10 -5.54 10.73
C GLU A 45 2.22 -5.07 9.80
N LYS A 46 2.10 -5.37 8.50
CA LYS A 46 3.01 -4.86 7.45
C LYS A 46 2.81 -3.38 7.15
N LEU A 47 1.69 -2.80 7.60
CA LEU A 47 1.33 -1.42 7.32
C LEU A 47 1.97 -0.51 8.36
N ILE A 48 2.89 0.33 7.94
CA ILE A 48 3.45 1.40 8.78
C ILE A 48 2.32 2.36 9.16
N GLY A 49 2.27 2.74 10.43
CA GLY A 49 1.21 3.57 10.99
C GLY A 49 -0.07 2.79 11.33
N SER A 50 -0.07 1.44 11.24
CA SER A 50 -1.26 0.62 11.56
C SER A 50 -1.80 0.83 12.98
N ASN A 51 -0.93 1.21 13.91
CA ASN A 51 -1.28 1.55 15.30
C ASN A 51 -1.33 3.06 15.58
N GLU A 52 -1.13 3.89 14.56
CA GLU A 52 -1.06 5.36 14.64
C GLU A 52 -2.07 6.00 13.69
N SER A 53 -1.61 6.67 12.62
CA SER A 53 -2.47 7.40 11.70
C SER A 53 -3.48 6.52 10.96
N MET A 54 -3.14 5.27 10.72
CA MET A 54 -3.97 4.31 9.99
C MET A 54 -4.85 3.45 10.89
N TYR A 55 -4.69 3.51 12.20
CA TYR A 55 -5.38 2.62 13.16
C TYR A 55 -6.90 2.58 12.97
N GLN A 56 -7.54 3.75 12.96
CA GLN A 56 -9.00 3.81 12.81
C GLN A 56 -9.49 3.29 11.46
N ILE A 57 -8.68 3.49 10.41
CA ILE A 57 -9.00 3.01 9.06
C ILE A 57 -8.91 1.48 9.03
N VAL A 58 -7.85 0.92 9.59
CA VAL A 58 -7.64 -0.54 9.69
C VAL A 58 -8.78 -1.20 10.47
N GLU A 59 -9.16 -0.66 11.62
CA GLU A 59 -10.25 -1.22 12.43
C GLU A 59 -11.61 -1.15 11.70
N LYS A 60 -11.88 -0.05 10.98
CA LYS A 60 -13.07 0.04 10.14
C LYS A 60 -13.07 -0.95 8.99
N ILE A 61 -11.91 -1.19 8.35
CA ILE A 61 -11.77 -2.21 7.30
C ILE A 61 -12.08 -3.59 7.87
N LYS A 62 -11.47 -3.96 9.00
CA LYS A 62 -11.70 -5.25 9.68
C LYS A 62 -13.19 -5.47 9.99
N ALA A 63 -13.84 -4.46 10.58
CA ALA A 63 -15.28 -4.51 10.86
C ALA A 63 -16.11 -4.65 9.57
N THR A 64 -15.74 -3.93 8.50
CA THR A 64 -16.46 -3.92 7.23
C THR A 64 -16.40 -5.30 6.53
N VAL A 65 -15.24 -5.93 6.49
CA VAL A 65 -15.10 -7.24 5.84
C VAL A 65 -15.70 -8.39 6.66
N ALA A 66 -15.79 -8.22 7.97
CA ALA A 66 -16.43 -9.20 8.88
C ALA A 66 -17.95 -9.08 8.94
N TYR A 67 -18.55 -8.02 8.37
CA TYR A 67 -19.99 -7.81 8.42
C TYR A 67 -20.75 -8.91 7.66
N PRO A 68 -21.75 -9.59 8.30
CA PRO A 68 -22.50 -10.68 7.66
C PRO A 68 -23.35 -10.20 6.48
N PRO A 69 -23.58 -11.04 5.41
CA PRO A 69 -23.02 -12.38 5.23
C PRO A 69 -21.67 -12.41 4.49
N VAL A 70 -21.28 -11.35 3.78
CA VAL A 70 -20.09 -11.35 2.86
C VAL A 70 -19.26 -10.09 3.03
N GLY A 71 -19.41 -9.34 4.13
CA GLY A 71 -18.86 -8.01 4.26
C GLY A 71 -19.72 -6.96 3.55
N LEU A 72 -19.33 -5.68 3.71
CA LEU A 72 -19.96 -4.56 3.01
C LEU A 72 -19.01 -4.02 1.93
N PRO A 73 -19.54 -3.48 0.82
CA PRO A 73 -18.73 -2.71 -0.12
C PRO A 73 -18.06 -1.52 0.56
N MET A 74 -16.79 -1.26 0.23
CA MET A 74 -16.07 -0.12 0.76
C MET A 74 -15.34 0.65 -0.34
N LEU A 75 -15.13 1.95 -0.12
CA LEU A 75 -14.41 2.85 -1.00
C LEU A 75 -13.21 3.45 -0.27
N LEU A 76 -12.02 3.23 -0.79
CA LEU A 76 -10.78 3.87 -0.36
C LEU A 76 -10.58 5.15 -1.17
N TYR A 77 -10.67 6.30 -0.52
CA TYR A 77 -10.47 7.61 -1.13
C TYR A 77 -9.17 8.24 -0.64
N GLY A 78 -8.42 8.85 -1.52
CA GLY A 78 -7.20 9.59 -1.15
C GLY A 78 -6.27 9.83 -2.33
N PRO A 79 -5.29 10.72 -2.16
CA PRO A 79 -4.34 11.09 -3.22
C PRO A 79 -3.61 9.89 -3.84
N THR A 80 -3.07 10.10 -5.04
CA THR A 80 -2.21 9.11 -5.69
C THR A 80 -1.01 8.77 -4.80
N GLY A 81 -0.59 7.50 -4.81
CA GLY A 81 0.60 7.04 -4.10
C GLY A 81 0.46 6.89 -2.59
N THR A 82 -0.76 7.00 -2.00
CA THR A 82 -1.00 6.83 -0.56
C THR A 82 -1.09 5.38 -0.09
N GLY A 83 -1.07 4.41 -1.01
CA GLY A 83 -1.08 2.98 -0.70
C GLY A 83 -2.46 2.33 -0.71
N LYS A 84 -3.47 2.88 -1.44
CA LYS A 84 -4.83 2.31 -1.54
C LYS A 84 -4.81 0.86 -2.02
N SER A 85 -4.08 0.55 -3.08
CA SER A 85 -3.99 -0.82 -3.65
C SER A 85 -3.27 -1.78 -2.69
N PHE A 86 -2.25 -1.29 -1.97
CA PHE A 86 -1.59 -2.06 -0.91
C PHE A 86 -2.56 -2.38 0.24
N MET A 87 -3.37 -1.40 0.66
CA MET A 87 -4.41 -1.58 1.67
C MET A 87 -5.45 -2.64 1.25
N ALA A 88 -5.88 -2.62 -0.02
CA ALA A 88 -6.80 -3.63 -0.55
C ALA A 88 -6.20 -5.04 -0.50
N LYS A 89 -4.91 -5.18 -0.83
CA LYS A 89 -4.17 -6.45 -0.73
C LYS A 89 -4.06 -6.93 0.71
N LEU A 90 -3.69 -6.06 1.64
CA LEU A 90 -3.63 -6.40 3.08
C LEU A 90 -5.01 -6.80 3.63
N THR A 91 -6.08 -6.19 3.11
CA THR A 91 -7.45 -6.55 3.46
C THR A 91 -7.77 -7.99 3.03
N TYR A 92 -7.37 -8.39 1.82
CA TYR A 92 -7.52 -9.77 1.37
C TYR A 92 -6.69 -10.73 2.25
N GLU A 93 -5.41 -10.42 2.50
CA GLU A 93 -4.54 -11.24 3.37
C GLU A 93 -5.18 -11.42 4.76
N TYR A 94 -5.71 -10.34 5.34
CA TYR A 94 -6.44 -10.39 6.60
C TYR A 94 -7.66 -11.31 6.55
N CYS A 95 -8.46 -11.25 5.48
CA CYS A 95 -9.63 -12.11 5.32
C CYS A 95 -9.26 -13.60 5.21
N VAL A 96 -8.15 -13.92 4.57
CA VAL A 96 -7.62 -15.29 4.49
C VAL A 96 -7.12 -15.74 5.85
N ASP A 97 -6.29 -14.95 6.52
CA ASP A 97 -5.70 -15.30 7.83
C ASP A 97 -6.76 -15.48 8.93
N THR A 98 -7.88 -14.77 8.84
CA THR A 98 -8.99 -14.87 9.79
C THR A 98 -10.06 -15.88 9.40
N GLY A 99 -9.90 -16.59 8.27
CA GLY A 99 -10.85 -17.58 7.78
C GLY A 99 -12.15 -17.01 7.21
N LEU A 100 -12.21 -15.69 6.97
CA LEU A 100 -13.34 -15.04 6.29
C LEU A 100 -13.38 -15.35 4.80
N ILE A 101 -12.26 -15.71 4.22
CA ILE A 101 -12.08 -16.14 2.83
C ILE A 101 -11.21 -17.39 2.85
N ASP A 102 -11.61 -18.42 2.08
CA ASP A 102 -10.77 -19.59 1.86
C ASP A 102 -9.52 -19.22 1.05
N ALA A 103 -8.36 -19.75 1.43
CA ALA A 103 -7.07 -19.46 0.78
C ALA A 103 -7.02 -19.82 -0.72
N SER A 104 -7.93 -20.69 -1.19
CA SER A 104 -8.07 -21.01 -2.63
C SER A 104 -8.81 -19.94 -3.44
N LYS A 105 -9.42 -18.94 -2.79
CA LYS A 105 -10.18 -17.88 -3.44
C LYS A 105 -9.31 -16.71 -3.88
N ASN A 106 -9.71 -16.06 -4.95
CA ASN A 106 -8.87 -15.10 -5.64
C ASN A 106 -8.98 -13.67 -5.06
N PHE A 107 -7.86 -12.96 -5.11
CA PHE A 107 -7.81 -11.50 -5.12
C PHE A 107 -7.74 -11.02 -6.56
N VAL A 108 -8.84 -10.49 -7.08
CA VAL A 108 -8.94 -9.97 -8.45
C VAL A 108 -8.80 -8.46 -8.40
N GLN A 109 -7.79 -7.93 -9.07
CA GLN A 109 -7.52 -6.49 -9.14
C GLN A 109 -7.69 -5.99 -10.57
N VAL A 110 -8.35 -4.83 -10.71
CA VAL A 110 -8.54 -4.12 -11.99
C VAL A 110 -8.25 -2.64 -11.77
N ASN A 111 -7.42 -2.08 -12.63
CA ASN A 111 -7.28 -0.63 -12.74
C ASN A 111 -8.22 -0.11 -13.84
N CYS A 112 -9.28 0.58 -13.44
CA CYS A 112 -10.29 1.08 -14.38
C CYS A 112 -9.75 2.13 -15.36
N SER A 113 -8.66 2.84 -15.00
CA SER A 113 -8.04 3.84 -15.86
C SER A 113 -7.41 3.25 -17.12
N GLU A 114 -7.03 1.97 -17.12
CA GLU A 114 -6.51 1.28 -18.30
C GLU A 114 -7.56 1.15 -19.42
N TYR A 115 -8.83 1.27 -19.05
CA TYR A 115 -9.97 1.18 -19.94
C TYR A 115 -10.66 2.52 -20.23
N ALA A 116 -10.05 3.65 -19.82
CA ALA A 116 -10.65 4.97 -19.99
C ALA A 116 -11.07 5.29 -21.43
N ASN A 117 -10.32 4.77 -22.42
CA ASN A 117 -10.63 4.94 -23.85
C ASN A 117 -11.61 3.88 -24.40
N ASN A 118 -11.93 2.84 -23.65
CA ASN A 118 -12.86 1.78 -24.03
C ASN A 118 -13.64 1.23 -22.83
N PRO A 119 -14.57 2.00 -22.25
CA PRO A 119 -15.31 1.60 -21.06
C PRO A 119 -16.24 0.40 -21.28
N GLU A 120 -16.65 0.13 -22.52
CA GLU A 120 -17.46 -1.05 -22.87
C GLU A 120 -16.64 -2.33 -22.70
N LEU A 121 -15.34 -2.31 -23.02
CA LEU A 121 -14.43 -3.43 -22.80
C LEU A 121 -14.27 -3.72 -21.31
N LEU A 122 -14.19 -2.68 -20.47
CA LEU A 122 -14.16 -2.85 -19.02
C LEU A 122 -15.44 -3.54 -18.52
N THR A 123 -16.60 -3.09 -19.00
CA THR A 123 -17.89 -3.69 -18.65
C THR A 123 -17.94 -5.17 -19.07
N ALA A 124 -17.49 -5.49 -20.28
CA ALA A 124 -17.41 -6.86 -20.77
C ALA A 124 -16.45 -7.73 -19.96
N ASN A 125 -15.30 -7.18 -19.55
CA ASN A 125 -14.34 -7.90 -18.72
C ASN A 125 -14.86 -8.14 -17.29
N LEU A 126 -15.55 -7.17 -16.70
CA LEU A 126 -16.09 -7.31 -15.35
C LEU A 126 -17.24 -8.32 -15.28
N PHE A 127 -18.23 -8.16 -16.15
CA PHE A 127 -19.45 -8.95 -16.11
C PHE A 127 -19.39 -10.22 -16.97
N GLY A 128 -18.41 -10.32 -17.86
CA GLY A 128 -18.35 -11.35 -18.88
C GLY A 128 -19.23 -11.04 -20.10
N TYR A 129 -19.15 -11.86 -21.13
CA TYR A 129 -19.88 -11.68 -22.37
C TYR A 129 -20.17 -13.01 -23.05
N LYS A 130 -21.21 -13.02 -23.85
CA LYS A 130 -21.56 -14.12 -24.77
C LYS A 130 -20.84 -13.98 -26.10
N LYS A 131 -20.58 -15.11 -26.73
CA LYS A 131 -20.12 -15.16 -28.11
C LYS A 131 -21.03 -14.30 -29.01
N GLY A 132 -20.43 -13.41 -29.80
CA GLY A 132 -21.14 -12.49 -30.68
C GLY A 132 -21.72 -11.24 -30.03
N ALA A 133 -21.44 -10.99 -28.76
CA ALA A 133 -21.91 -9.79 -28.04
C ALA A 133 -21.34 -8.47 -28.62
N PHE A 134 -20.14 -8.54 -29.20
CA PHE A 134 -19.49 -7.44 -29.93
C PHE A 134 -18.47 -8.01 -30.94
N THR A 135 -17.92 -7.16 -31.80
CA THR A 135 -16.90 -7.55 -32.76
C THR A 135 -15.64 -8.07 -32.06
N GLY A 136 -15.28 -9.32 -32.30
CA GLY A 136 -14.16 -10.00 -31.63
C GLY A 136 -14.54 -10.86 -30.41
N ALA A 137 -15.83 -10.97 -30.09
CA ALA A 137 -16.33 -11.90 -29.07
C ALA A 137 -16.49 -13.32 -29.67
N ASP A 138 -15.39 -14.03 -29.85
CA ASP A 138 -15.35 -15.35 -30.51
C ASP A 138 -15.82 -16.51 -29.65
N SER A 139 -15.83 -16.32 -28.32
CA SER A 139 -16.24 -17.31 -27.32
C SER A 139 -16.93 -16.63 -26.12
N ASP A 140 -17.66 -17.44 -25.32
CA ASP A 140 -18.21 -16.98 -24.05
C ASP A 140 -17.07 -16.69 -23.04
N ASN A 141 -17.21 -15.61 -22.26
CA ASN A 141 -16.33 -15.27 -21.12
C ASN A 141 -17.16 -14.98 -19.90
N LEU A 142 -16.82 -15.60 -18.75
CA LEU A 142 -17.58 -15.46 -17.50
C LEU A 142 -17.32 -14.18 -16.72
N GLY A 143 -16.27 -13.45 -17.07
CA GLY A 143 -15.91 -12.17 -16.45
C GLY A 143 -15.26 -12.27 -15.07
N LEU A 144 -14.73 -11.11 -14.60
CA LEU A 144 -13.94 -11.03 -13.38
C LEU A 144 -14.78 -11.22 -12.11
N LEU A 145 -16.06 -10.86 -12.12
CA LEU A 145 -16.99 -11.15 -11.03
C LEU A 145 -17.12 -12.65 -10.74
N HIS A 146 -17.08 -13.48 -11.80
CA HIS A 146 -17.07 -14.93 -11.64
C HIS A 146 -15.76 -15.42 -11.02
N PHE A 147 -14.62 -14.92 -11.49
CA PHE A 147 -13.31 -15.31 -10.98
C PHE A 147 -13.05 -14.83 -9.55
N ALA A 148 -13.73 -13.76 -9.13
CA ALA A 148 -13.65 -13.23 -7.77
C ALA A 148 -14.61 -13.93 -6.80
N ASP A 149 -15.41 -14.89 -7.24
CA ASP A 149 -16.45 -15.54 -6.42
C ASP A 149 -15.88 -16.17 -5.15
N GLY A 150 -16.42 -15.76 -4.01
CA GLY A 150 -15.94 -16.13 -2.66
C GLY A 150 -14.67 -15.41 -2.21
N GLY A 151 -14.04 -14.60 -3.07
CA GLY A 151 -12.81 -13.85 -2.79
C GLY A 151 -13.04 -12.34 -2.66
N VAL A 152 -12.10 -11.57 -3.21
CA VAL A 152 -12.13 -10.10 -3.25
C VAL A 152 -12.01 -9.61 -4.68
N LEU A 153 -12.87 -8.65 -5.06
CA LEU A 153 -12.73 -7.84 -6.26
C LEU A 153 -12.30 -6.43 -5.85
N PHE A 154 -11.13 -6.02 -6.28
CA PHE A 154 -10.60 -4.68 -6.09
C PHE A 154 -10.63 -3.88 -7.39
N LEU A 155 -11.37 -2.79 -7.41
CA LEU A 155 -11.49 -1.88 -8.55
C LEU A 155 -10.80 -0.57 -8.20
N ASP A 156 -9.65 -0.32 -8.82
CA ASP A 156 -8.89 0.92 -8.65
C ASP A 156 -9.32 1.97 -9.68
N GLU A 157 -9.21 3.25 -9.32
CA GLU A 157 -9.58 4.42 -10.13
C GLU A 157 -11.02 4.31 -10.67
N VAL A 158 -11.96 4.00 -9.79
CA VAL A 158 -13.38 3.74 -10.16
C VAL A 158 -14.10 4.96 -10.74
N HIS A 159 -13.54 6.15 -10.64
CA HIS A 159 -14.05 7.34 -11.32
C HIS A 159 -13.98 7.22 -12.86
N CYS A 160 -13.18 6.29 -13.39
CA CYS A 160 -13.12 5.97 -14.82
C CYS A 160 -14.26 5.06 -15.29
N LEU A 161 -15.12 4.53 -14.38
CA LEU A 161 -16.28 3.75 -14.74
C LEU A 161 -17.33 4.63 -15.39
N ASN A 162 -17.84 4.21 -16.58
CA ASN A 162 -18.99 4.88 -17.17
C ASN A 162 -20.28 4.63 -16.36
N ALA A 163 -21.34 5.41 -16.65
CA ALA A 163 -22.60 5.31 -15.92
C ALA A 163 -23.22 3.91 -16.02
N GLU A 164 -23.19 3.26 -17.19
CA GLU A 164 -23.73 1.93 -17.39
C GLU A 164 -23.04 0.87 -16.50
N CYS A 165 -21.72 0.91 -16.43
CA CYS A 165 -20.96 -0.01 -15.58
C CYS A 165 -21.27 0.20 -14.10
N GLN A 166 -21.39 1.47 -13.65
CA GLN A 166 -21.80 1.80 -12.28
C GLN A 166 -23.21 1.27 -11.96
N GLU A 167 -24.16 1.37 -12.89
CA GLU A 167 -25.52 0.84 -12.71
C GLU A 167 -25.54 -0.69 -12.64
N LYS A 168 -24.76 -1.39 -13.46
CA LYS A 168 -24.63 -2.84 -13.40
C LYS A 168 -23.98 -3.30 -12.08
N LEU A 169 -22.94 -2.60 -11.62
CA LEU A 169 -22.32 -2.87 -10.30
C LEU A 169 -23.28 -2.59 -9.15
N PHE A 170 -24.10 -1.57 -9.26
CA PHE A 170 -25.15 -1.28 -8.29
C PHE A 170 -26.11 -2.48 -8.12
N LEU A 171 -26.62 -3.03 -9.23
CA LEU A 171 -27.48 -4.21 -9.19
C LEU A 171 -26.79 -5.42 -8.57
N TYR A 172 -25.53 -5.62 -8.92
CA TYR A 172 -24.72 -6.68 -8.34
C TYR A 172 -24.54 -6.51 -6.82
N MET A 173 -24.22 -5.31 -6.34
CA MET A 173 -24.07 -5.04 -4.89
C MET A 173 -25.35 -5.27 -4.11
N ASP A 174 -26.52 -4.99 -4.73
CA ASP A 174 -27.82 -5.16 -4.09
C ASP A 174 -28.26 -6.63 -3.98
N GLN A 175 -28.03 -7.42 -5.03
CA GLN A 175 -28.64 -8.74 -5.18
C GLN A 175 -27.64 -9.88 -5.35
N GLY A 176 -26.37 -9.59 -5.57
CA GLY A 176 -25.33 -10.60 -5.86
C GLY A 176 -25.50 -11.28 -7.21
N ILE A 177 -26.29 -10.68 -8.13
CA ILE A 177 -26.58 -11.22 -9.45
C ILE A 177 -26.21 -10.25 -10.56
N TYR A 178 -25.92 -10.79 -11.74
CA TYR A 178 -25.57 -10.02 -12.92
C TYR A 178 -25.87 -10.79 -14.21
N HIS A 179 -25.86 -10.08 -15.33
CA HIS A 179 -25.93 -10.68 -16.67
C HIS A 179 -24.60 -10.56 -17.39
N LEU A 180 -24.28 -11.54 -18.23
CA LEU A 180 -23.20 -11.36 -19.21
C LEU A 180 -23.65 -10.34 -20.28
N VAL A 181 -22.70 -9.60 -20.83
CA VAL A 181 -22.98 -8.71 -21.96
C VAL A 181 -23.48 -9.57 -23.13
N GLY A 182 -24.61 -9.17 -23.71
CA GLY A 182 -25.28 -9.92 -24.78
C GLY A 182 -26.16 -11.08 -24.32
N ASP A 183 -26.36 -11.28 -23.00
CA ASP A 183 -27.30 -12.29 -22.49
C ASP A 183 -28.20 -11.69 -21.39
N ASN A 184 -29.40 -11.32 -21.78
CA ASN A 184 -30.39 -10.78 -20.84
C ASN A 184 -31.33 -11.85 -20.25
N ASN A 185 -31.15 -13.11 -20.62
CA ASN A 185 -32.08 -14.18 -20.25
C ASN A 185 -31.57 -14.97 -19.03
N LYS A 186 -30.27 -14.99 -18.78
CA LYS A 186 -29.67 -15.79 -17.71
C LYS A 186 -29.01 -14.92 -16.65
N TRP A 187 -29.41 -15.13 -15.41
CA TRP A 187 -28.78 -14.55 -14.22
C TRP A 187 -27.60 -15.40 -13.76
N TYR A 188 -26.48 -14.74 -13.54
CA TYR A 188 -25.29 -15.29 -12.92
C TYR A 188 -25.22 -14.79 -11.49
N LYS A 189 -24.59 -15.54 -10.60
CA LYS A 189 -24.42 -15.19 -9.18
C LYS A 189 -22.96 -15.25 -8.81
N SER A 190 -22.55 -14.32 -7.98
CA SER A 190 -21.23 -14.31 -7.34
C SER A 190 -21.35 -13.69 -5.95
N LYS A 191 -20.47 -14.06 -5.04
CA LYS A 191 -20.39 -13.54 -3.68
C LYS A 191 -18.96 -13.13 -3.39
N CYS A 192 -18.52 -12.01 -3.91
CA CYS A 192 -17.20 -11.47 -3.56
C CYS A 192 -17.31 -10.23 -2.70
N ARG A 193 -16.29 -9.98 -1.89
CA ARG A 193 -16.09 -8.69 -1.22
C ARG A 193 -15.60 -7.68 -2.24
N ILE A 194 -16.22 -6.50 -2.27
CA ILE A 194 -15.83 -5.45 -3.22
C ILE A 194 -15.13 -4.33 -2.47
N ILE A 195 -13.94 -3.98 -2.98
CA ILE A 195 -13.17 -2.81 -2.54
C ILE A 195 -13.01 -1.90 -3.75
N PHE A 196 -13.43 -0.68 -3.60
CA PHE A 196 -13.25 0.39 -4.60
C PHE A 196 -12.13 1.31 -4.16
N ALA A 197 -11.43 1.95 -5.11
CA ALA A 197 -10.50 3.02 -4.82
C ALA A 197 -10.64 4.16 -5.84
N THR A 198 -10.42 5.38 -5.38
CA THR A 198 -10.42 6.58 -6.24
C THR A 198 -9.51 7.65 -5.68
N THR A 199 -8.94 8.44 -6.57
CA THR A 199 -8.21 9.68 -6.27
C THR A 199 -9.12 10.90 -6.32
N GLU A 200 -10.25 10.80 -7.00
CA GLU A 200 -11.20 11.89 -7.17
C GLU A 200 -12.24 11.94 -6.03
N VAL A 201 -12.77 13.15 -5.78
CA VAL A 201 -13.82 13.34 -4.77
C VAL A 201 -15.04 12.49 -5.12
N PRO A 202 -15.41 11.47 -4.33
CA PRO A 202 -16.43 10.50 -4.70
C PRO A 202 -17.78 11.11 -5.09
N GLN A 203 -18.21 12.14 -4.38
CA GLN A 203 -19.50 12.82 -4.60
C GLN A 203 -19.56 13.58 -5.93
N LYS A 204 -18.40 13.92 -6.53
CA LYS A 204 -18.31 14.60 -7.83
C LYS A 204 -18.10 13.62 -8.99
N ALA A 205 -17.42 12.51 -8.73
CA ALA A 205 -16.95 11.61 -9.75
C ALA A 205 -17.86 10.39 -9.98
N LEU A 206 -18.68 10.03 -8.99
CA LEU A 206 -19.50 8.82 -9.03
C LEU A 206 -21.01 9.16 -8.95
N LEU A 207 -21.83 8.29 -9.53
CA LEU A 207 -23.30 8.43 -9.46
C LEU A 207 -23.80 8.38 -8.02
N LYS A 208 -24.75 9.23 -7.66
CA LYS A 208 -25.36 9.24 -6.32
C LYS A 208 -26.02 7.90 -5.98
N THR A 209 -26.60 7.22 -6.96
CA THR A 209 -27.22 5.89 -6.83
C THR A 209 -26.18 4.84 -6.48
N PHE A 210 -25.02 4.88 -7.12
CA PHE A 210 -23.89 3.99 -6.86
C PHE A 210 -23.30 4.22 -5.46
N LEU A 211 -23.03 5.48 -5.08
CA LEU A 211 -22.50 5.82 -3.77
C LEU A 211 -23.39 5.40 -2.59
N ARG A 212 -24.72 5.41 -2.77
CA ARG A 212 -25.66 4.95 -1.72
C ARG A 212 -25.51 3.48 -1.38
N ARG A 213 -24.86 2.68 -2.25
CA ARG A 213 -24.61 1.24 -2.03
C ARG A 213 -23.23 0.97 -1.46
N ILE A 214 -22.43 2.00 -1.25
CA ILE A 214 -21.11 1.92 -0.61
C ILE A 214 -21.20 2.59 0.76
N PRO A 215 -21.59 1.84 1.81
CA PRO A 215 -21.85 2.42 3.13
C PRO A 215 -20.57 2.87 3.84
N VAL A 216 -19.41 2.36 3.42
CA VAL A 216 -18.13 2.63 4.07
C VAL A 216 -17.20 3.35 3.10
N ILE A 217 -16.95 4.63 3.36
CA ILE A 217 -15.97 5.45 2.64
C ILE A 217 -14.84 5.78 3.62
N LEU A 218 -13.62 5.39 3.26
CA LEU A 218 -12.42 5.57 4.08
C LEU A 218 -11.46 6.52 3.38
N THR A 219 -11.14 7.62 4.03
CA THR A 219 -10.15 8.58 3.52
C THR A 219 -8.76 8.17 3.98
N ILE A 220 -7.91 7.84 3.02
CA ILE A 220 -6.52 7.48 3.28
C ILE A 220 -5.68 8.76 3.33
N PRO A 221 -4.99 9.03 4.45
CA PRO A 221 -4.21 10.25 4.61
C PRO A 221 -3.03 10.30 3.65
N SER A 222 -2.68 11.51 3.20
CA SER A 222 -1.44 11.75 2.48
C SER A 222 -0.23 11.51 3.38
N LEU A 223 0.96 11.32 2.79
CA LEU A 223 2.20 11.15 3.56
C LEU A 223 2.47 12.33 4.50
N ALA A 224 2.17 13.56 4.06
CA ALA A 224 2.29 14.76 4.89
C ALA A 224 1.36 14.77 6.13
N GLN A 225 0.22 14.09 6.05
CA GLN A 225 -0.74 13.98 7.16
C GLN A 225 -0.42 12.86 8.13
N ARG A 226 0.48 11.94 7.77
CA ARG A 226 0.87 10.80 8.62
C ARG A 226 1.90 11.14 9.70
N GLY A 227 2.50 12.33 9.64
CA GLY A 227 3.52 12.78 10.58
C GLY A 227 4.94 12.33 10.21
N GLU A 228 5.90 12.91 10.92
CA GLU A 228 7.33 12.70 10.63
C GLU A 228 7.79 11.29 11.01
N ASN A 229 7.34 10.74 12.13
CA ASN A 229 7.76 9.42 12.60
C ASN A 229 7.41 8.32 11.62
N GLU A 230 6.17 8.32 11.08
CA GLU A 230 5.79 7.36 10.06
C GLU A 230 6.58 7.54 8.75
N LYS A 231 6.87 8.80 8.38
CA LYS A 231 7.71 9.10 7.21
C LYS A 231 9.12 8.56 7.39
N LEU A 232 9.70 8.70 8.57
CA LEU A 232 11.01 8.15 8.94
C LEU A 232 11.02 6.62 8.85
N GLU A 233 10.00 5.98 9.40
CA GLU A 233 9.87 4.52 9.37
C GLU A 233 9.72 4.00 7.93
N LEU A 234 8.95 4.70 7.09
CA LEU A 234 8.82 4.41 5.66
C LEU A 234 10.17 4.52 4.94
N MET A 235 10.89 5.63 5.14
CA MET A 235 12.22 5.84 4.55
C MET A 235 13.19 4.73 4.94
N TYR A 236 13.25 4.39 6.23
CA TYR A 236 14.10 3.33 6.74
C TYR A 236 13.76 1.97 6.09
N ASN A 237 12.47 1.61 6.07
CA ASN A 237 12.06 0.33 5.50
C ASN A 237 12.33 0.24 3.98
N PHE A 238 12.13 1.33 3.24
CA PHE A 238 12.45 1.35 1.81
C PHE A 238 13.95 1.23 1.55
N LEU A 239 14.79 1.94 2.29
CA LEU A 239 16.24 1.81 2.21
C LEU A 239 16.71 0.40 2.59
N LYS A 240 16.13 -0.20 3.63
CA LYS A 240 16.42 -1.60 4.01
C LYS A 240 16.01 -2.61 2.95
N ASN A 241 14.88 -2.37 2.28
CA ASN A 241 14.46 -3.22 1.17
C ASN A 241 15.41 -3.11 -0.02
N GLU A 242 15.92 -1.90 -0.31
CA GLU A 242 16.94 -1.71 -1.36
C GLU A 242 18.28 -2.34 -0.96
N GLU A 243 18.72 -2.30 0.31
CA GLU A 243 19.90 -3.04 0.79
C GLU A 243 19.81 -4.55 0.45
N LYS A 244 18.65 -5.15 0.78
CA LYS A 244 18.38 -6.57 0.48
C LYS A 244 18.37 -6.86 -1.01
N ARG A 245 17.74 -5.97 -1.80
CA ARG A 245 17.58 -6.12 -3.25
C ARG A 245 18.92 -6.02 -3.99
N ILE A 246 19.74 -5.07 -3.57
CA ILE A 246 21.06 -4.78 -4.21
C ILE A 246 22.13 -5.69 -3.64
N ASN A 247 21.90 -6.31 -2.49
CA ASN A 247 22.87 -7.10 -1.71
C ASN A 247 24.14 -6.31 -1.36
N LYS A 248 23.96 -5.04 -0.95
CA LYS A 248 25.04 -4.15 -0.48
C LYS A 248 24.56 -3.37 0.74
N THR A 249 25.48 -3.06 1.66
CA THR A 249 25.19 -2.16 2.78
C THR A 249 25.03 -0.74 2.27
N ILE A 250 23.91 -0.07 2.61
CA ILE A 250 23.66 1.33 2.25
C ILE A 250 24.16 2.24 3.37
N LEU A 251 25.01 3.17 3.01
CA LEU A 251 25.40 4.30 3.84
C LEU A 251 24.78 5.58 3.27
N ILE A 252 24.14 6.35 4.13
CA ILE A 252 23.48 7.59 3.72
C ILE A 252 24.13 8.78 4.44
N SER A 253 24.35 9.87 3.74
CA SER A 253 24.84 11.09 4.39
C SER A 253 23.71 11.80 5.14
N SER A 254 24.03 12.41 6.29
CA SER A 254 23.05 13.06 7.16
C SER A 254 22.22 14.12 6.44
N ASN A 255 22.82 14.87 5.50
CA ASN A 255 22.09 15.86 4.70
C ASN A 255 21.08 15.26 3.73
N VAL A 256 21.33 14.06 3.17
CA VAL A 256 20.35 13.34 2.34
C VAL A 256 19.12 13.00 3.14
N TYR A 257 19.35 12.51 4.35
CA TYR A 257 18.25 12.16 5.26
C TYR A 257 17.38 13.39 5.59
N GLU A 258 18.01 14.53 5.96
CA GLU A 258 17.32 15.79 6.21
C GLU A 258 16.57 16.29 4.98
N LEU A 259 17.18 16.21 3.78
CA LEU A 259 16.54 16.59 2.53
C LEU A 259 15.28 15.76 2.26
N LEU A 260 15.35 14.44 2.42
CA LEU A 260 14.20 13.56 2.24
C LEU A 260 13.13 13.81 3.29
N LEU A 261 13.52 14.05 4.55
CA LEU A 261 12.57 14.29 5.64
C LEU A 261 11.79 15.59 5.42
N ASN A 262 12.48 16.67 5.04
CA ASN A 262 11.88 17.99 4.86
C ASN A 262 11.14 18.14 3.51
N HIS A 263 11.39 17.25 2.54
CA HIS A 263 10.73 17.34 1.23
C HIS A 263 9.25 16.96 1.31
N THR A 264 8.40 17.73 0.63
CA THR A 264 6.99 17.43 0.49
C THR A 264 6.77 16.56 -0.74
N PHE A 265 6.52 15.27 -0.52
CA PHE A 265 6.23 14.31 -1.59
C PHE A 265 4.78 14.44 -2.05
N VAL A 266 4.55 15.14 -3.17
CA VAL A 266 3.21 15.31 -3.77
C VAL A 266 2.63 13.96 -4.22
N GLY A 267 3.48 13.08 -4.78
CA GLY A 267 3.14 11.71 -5.13
C GLY A 267 3.20 10.72 -3.94
N ASN A 268 3.26 11.24 -2.71
CA ASN A 268 3.15 10.49 -1.46
C ASN A 268 4.20 9.35 -1.33
N ILE A 269 3.79 8.19 -0.82
CA ILE A 269 4.67 7.02 -0.61
C ILE A 269 5.26 6.52 -1.92
N GLY A 270 4.50 6.58 -3.01
CA GLY A 270 4.98 6.17 -4.34
C GLY A 270 6.16 7.04 -4.81
N GLU A 271 6.06 8.36 -4.65
CA GLU A 271 7.16 9.28 -4.98
C GLU A 271 8.37 9.07 -4.07
N LEU A 272 8.16 8.90 -2.77
CA LEU A 272 9.23 8.59 -1.81
C LEU A 272 9.98 7.31 -2.20
N THR A 273 9.26 6.25 -2.54
CA THR A 273 9.85 4.98 -2.97
C THR A 273 10.67 5.14 -4.24
N ASN A 274 10.10 5.81 -5.26
CA ASN A 274 10.78 6.06 -6.53
C ASN A 274 12.04 6.93 -6.34
N THR A 275 11.97 7.91 -5.45
CA THR A 275 13.10 8.76 -5.09
C THR A 275 14.25 7.96 -4.49
N ILE A 276 13.96 7.10 -3.52
CA ILE A 276 14.96 6.23 -2.90
C ILE A 276 15.59 5.30 -3.94
N GLN A 277 14.77 4.68 -4.79
CA GLN A 277 15.26 3.80 -5.85
C GLN A 277 16.14 4.53 -6.86
N ALA A 278 15.73 5.71 -7.32
CA ALA A 278 16.51 6.54 -8.24
C ALA A 278 17.86 6.96 -7.63
N SER A 279 17.86 7.28 -6.34
CA SER A 279 19.11 7.62 -5.62
C SER A 279 20.06 6.42 -5.51
N CYS A 280 19.53 5.24 -5.23
CA CYS A 280 20.32 3.99 -5.23
C CYS A 280 20.91 3.70 -6.61
N VAL A 281 20.13 3.87 -7.70
CA VAL A 281 20.60 3.68 -9.07
C VAL A 281 21.74 4.67 -9.40
N SER A 282 21.59 5.96 -9.02
CA SER A 282 22.62 6.98 -9.22
C SER A 282 23.92 6.63 -8.50
N ALA A 283 23.83 6.18 -7.23
CA ALA A 283 24.98 5.80 -6.44
C ALA A 283 25.65 4.52 -6.95
N LEU A 284 24.86 3.51 -7.40
CA LEU A 284 25.38 2.26 -7.97
C LEU A 284 26.23 2.49 -9.21
N TYR A 285 25.81 3.42 -10.07
CA TYR A 285 26.55 3.75 -11.30
C TYR A 285 27.96 4.26 -11.01
N LYS A 286 28.18 4.86 -9.83
CA LYS A 286 29.45 5.51 -9.43
C LYS A 286 30.34 4.61 -8.55
N SER A 287 29.82 3.52 -7.99
CA SER A 287 30.51 2.72 -6.97
C SER A 287 30.62 1.23 -7.36
N ASN A 288 31.86 0.70 -7.25
CA ASN A 288 32.15 -0.74 -7.36
C ASN A 288 32.44 -1.41 -6.01
N SER A 289 32.15 -0.75 -4.88
CA SER A 289 32.41 -1.28 -3.54
C SER A 289 31.27 -2.16 -3.03
N ASP A 290 31.49 -2.94 -1.95
CA ASP A 290 30.48 -3.72 -1.25
C ASP A 290 29.51 -2.84 -0.46
N THR A 291 29.86 -1.55 -0.29
CA THR A 291 29.00 -0.52 0.33
C THR A 291 28.51 0.45 -0.73
N LEU A 292 27.25 0.85 -0.62
CA LEU A 292 26.61 1.86 -1.45
C LEU A 292 26.47 3.15 -0.66
N GLU A 293 27.20 4.18 -1.04
CA GLU A 293 27.13 5.49 -0.40
C GLU A 293 26.19 6.42 -1.17
N ILE A 294 25.12 6.89 -0.50
CA ILE A 294 24.16 7.82 -1.06
C ILE A 294 24.45 9.23 -0.54
N HIS A 295 24.75 10.11 -1.47
CA HIS A 295 25.05 11.53 -1.22
C HIS A 295 23.97 12.44 -1.81
N ALA A 296 23.95 13.72 -1.43
CA ALA A 296 22.96 14.69 -1.92
C ALA A 296 22.92 14.82 -3.45
N TYR A 297 24.05 14.62 -4.13
CA TYR A 297 24.11 14.67 -5.60
C TYR A 297 23.52 13.42 -6.28
N ASP A 298 23.18 12.38 -5.52
CA ASP A 298 22.48 11.18 -6.02
C ASP A 298 20.96 11.31 -5.97
N LEU A 299 20.46 12.33 -5.25
CA LEU A 299 19.03 12.64 -5.21
C LEU A 299 18.56 13.25 -6.54
N PRO A 300 17.29 13.03 -6.92
CA PRO A 300 16.67 13.72 -8.07
C PRO A 300 16.71 15.24 -7.95
N ASP A 301 16.78 15.92 -9.10
CA ASP A 301 16.85 17.39 -9.18
C ASP A 301 15.69 18.10 -8.48
N SER A 302 14.49 17.50 -8.49
CA SER A 302 13.31 18.02 -7.82
C SER A 302 13.52 18.22 -6.32
N ILE A 303 14.31 17.36 -5.69
CA ILE A 303 14.62 17.44 -4.26
C ILE A 303 15.84 18.34 -4.03
N ARG A 304 16.87 18.20 -4.84
CA ARG A 304 18.07 19.04 -4.73
C ARG A 304 17.76 20.53 -4.84
N ASN A 305 16.83 20.92 -5.70
CA ASN A 305 16.48 22.32 -5.97
C ASN A 305 15.39 22.88 -5.04
N SER A 306 14.77 22.05 -4.19
CA SER A 306 13.66 22.47 -3.32
C SER A 306 14.11 23.24 -2.07
N ILE A 307 15.40 23.22 -1.75
CA ILE A 307 15.99 23.92 -0.60
C ILE A 307 17.19 24.72 -1.12
N ASP A 308 17.58 25.80 -0.43
CA ASP A 308 18.81 26.53 -0.71
C ASP A 308 20.04 25.66 -0.35
N VAL A 309 20.29 24.70 -1.24
CA VAL A 309 21.23 23.58 -1.08
C VAL A 309 22.68 24.09 -1.04
N SER A 310 22.92 25.33 -1.51
CA SER A 310 24.25 25.93 -1.54
C SER A 310 24.90 26.02 -0.16
N SER A 311 24.11 26.19 0.90
CA SER A 311 24.61 26.22 2.28
C SER A 311 24.82 24.82 2.91
N MET A 312 24.11 23.81 2.42
CA MET A 312 24.19 22.43 2.94
C MET A 312 25.26 21.57 2.26
N ILE A 313 25.54 21.80 0.97
CA ILE A 313 26.52 21.01 0.19
C ILE A 313 27.96 21.29 0.67
N MET A 314 28.24 22.43 1.26
CA MET A 314 29.60 22.83 1.66
C MET A 314 30.09 22.22 2.98
N LYS A 315 29.24 21.58 3.79
CA LYS A 315 29.66 20.89 5.02
C LYS A 315 30.02 19.43 4.70
N LYS A 316 31.16 18.95 5.20
CA LYS A 316 31.49 17.51 5.20
C LYS A 316 30.45 16.78 6.06
N HIS A 317 29.51 16.15 5.40
CA HIS A 317 28.48 15.34 6.08
C HIS A 317 29.02 13.94 6.37
N LYS A 318 28.75 13.46 7.58
CA LYS A 318 29.17 12.13 8.02
C LYS A 318 28.25 11.08 7.37
N LEU A 319 28.86 10.06 6.78
CA LEU A 319 28.15 8.86 6.36
C LEU A 319 27.74 8.05 7.59
N VAL A 320 26.50 7.63 7.64
CA VAL A 320 25.95 6.82 8.73
C VAL A 320 25.23 5.61 8.15
N SER A 321 25.34 4.49 8.86
CA SER A 321 24.54 3.30 8.52
C SER A 321 23.07 3.55 8.82
N LEU A 322 22.19 2.83 8.14
CA LEU A 322 20.74 2.94 8.35
C LEU A 322 20.35 2.66 9.80
N ASN A 323 21.00 1.70 10.47
CA ASN A 323 20.77 1.39 11.86
C ASN A 323 21.13 2.56 12.78
N THR A 324 22.23 3.27 12.49
CA THR A 324 22.66 4.46 13.27
C THR A 324 21.71 5.63 13.05
N LEU A 325 21.20 5.82 11.84
CA LEU A 325 20.19 6.84 11.51
C LEU A 325 18.91 6.65 12.32
N CYS A 326 18.39 5.44 12.36
CA CYS A 326 17.20 5.11 13.15
C CYS A 326 17.40 5.49 14.62
N LEU A 327 18.58 5.24 15.19
CA LEU A 327 18.90 5.57 16.58
C LEU A 327 19.02 7.07 16.85
N LEU A 328 19.57 7.85 15.91
CA LEU A 328 19.77 9.29 16.09
C LEU A 328 18.45 10.09 16.11
N TYR A 329 17.46 9.63 15.37
CA TYR A 329 16.20 10.37 15.17
C TYR A 329 15.00 9.81 15.92
N THR A 330 15.12 8.62 16.53
CA THR A 330 14.11 8.08 17.46
C THR A 330 14.40 8.45 18.93
N SER A 331 15.55 9.09 19.22
CA SER A 331 15.96 9.47 20.58
C SER A 331 15.44 10.83 21.04
N ASP A 332 14.89 11.65 20.15
CA ASP A 332 14.39 13.00 20.45
C ASP A 332 12.85 13.06 20.54
N ALA A 333 12.15 11.92 20.61
CA ALA A 333 10.69 11.82 20.75
C ALA A 333 10.26 11.35 22.13
#